data_d74ef501e7f6eb8f1fd56722a1459767
#
_entry.id   d74ef501e7f6eb8f1fd56722a1459767
#
_cell.length_a   1.000
_cell.length_b   1.000
_cell.length_c   1.000
_cell.angle_alpha   90.00
_cell.angle_beta   90.00
_cell.angle_gamma   90.00
#
_symmetry.space_group_name_H-M   'P 1'
#
loop_
_entity.id
_entity.type
_entity.pdbx_description
1 polymer ?
#
loop_
_entity_poly.entity_id
_entity_poly.type
_entity_poly.pdbx_seq_one_letter_code
_entity_poly.pdbx_strand_id
1 'polypeptide(L)'
;MTTIPMTAPLPRSRPRATAAIAGILMAAGLTALAGPARADGKLNAKYVLTVGGVELGRGSITVEAGDQAYEISGSARVTGVLRAVSSGKGVAAARGAISGGKLVPKVYALNAEADGKAETARLAMASGALKEMEVEPPLKPAADRVPIEQSVLQNILDPMSGAFVYVPGTGDMLSAAACARSIPVFDGRQRYDLALTYQRTETVKVAGYAGSAVVCSVRYQPVAGHRPSRYTVKYMTENKDISVWLVPVAGTRLMAPFRVSVATMIGTALLEATSLESEVKASTVPVNAPR
;
A
#
# COMPACT_ATOMS: atom_id res chain seq x y z
N MET A 1 -7.72 63.86 -55.91
CA MET A 1 -7.58 63.85 -57.41
C MET A 1 -7.72 62.39 -57.83
N THR A 2 -8.94 62.14 -58.30
CA THR A 2 -9.19 61.63 -59.68
C THR A 2 -8.89 60.14 -59.78
N THR A 3 -9.71 59.28 -60.14
CA THR A 3 -11.03 59.02 -60.74
C THR A 3 -11.10 57.52 -61.11
N ILE A 4 -12.29 57.01 -60.93
CA ILE A 4 -12.79 55.71 -61.40
C ILE A 4 -12.83 55.69 -62.93
N PRO A 5 -12.98 54.60 -63.74
CA PRO A 5 -14.06 53.60 -63.64
C PRO A 5 -13.72 52.16 -64.13
N MET A 6 -14.52 51.18 -63.62
CA MET A 6 -15.57 50.39 -64.32
C MET A 6 -15.22 49.61 -65.56
N THR A 7 -15.41 48.28 -65.58
CA THR A 7 -16.47 47.57 -66.33
C THR A 7 -16.39 46.06 -66.22
N ALA A 8 -17.54 45.44 -65.93
CA ALA A 8 -17.80 44.00 -66.14
C ALA A 8 -18.29 43.75 -67.56
N PRO A 9 -18.29 42.54 -68.03
CA PRO A 9 -19.55 41.79 -68.13
C PRO A 9 -19.44 40.24 -67.97
N LEU A 10 -20.56 39.64 -67.54
CA LEU A 10 -21.01 38.26 -67.65
C LEU A 10 -21.52 37.94 -69.08
N PRO A 11 -22.06 36.75 -69.40
CA PRO A 11 -21.95 35.34 -68.96
C PRO A 11 -21.80 34.35 -70.13
N ARG A 12 -21.64 33.01 -69.89
CA ARG A 12 -22.22 31.94 -70.76
C ARG A 12 -22.10 30.52 -70.20
N SER A 13 -23.24 29.97 -69.90
CA SER A 13 -23.85 28.65 -70.23
C SER A 13 -23.04 27.35 -70.21
N ARG A 14 -23.55 26.44 -69.42
CA ARG A 14 -23.56 24.95 -69.22
C ARG A 14 -23.28 24.09 -70.47
N PRO A 15 -22.80 22.83 -70.26
CA PRO A 15 -23.77 21.75 -70.11
C PRO A 15 -23.48 20.71 -69.02
N ARG A 16 -24.55 19.97 -68.69
CA ARG A 16 -24.64 18.84 -67.74
C ARG A 16 -23.96 17.60 -68.33
N ALA A 17 -23.17 16.91 -67.52
CA ALA A 17 -22.82 15.51 -67.69
C ALA A 17 -23.10 14.73 -66.41
N THR A 18 -24.05 13.85 -66.57
CA THR A 18 -24.39 12.80 -65.56
C THR A 18 -23.31 11.74 -65.55
N ALA A 19 -22.70 11.50 -64.41
CA ALA A 19 -21.84 10.34 -64.18
C ALA A 19 -22.27 9.61 -62.93
N ALA A 20 -22.44 8.33 -63.07
CA ALA A 20 -22.97 7.35 -62.09
C ALA A 20 -22.14 7.24 -60.83
N ILE A 21 -22.82 7.19 -59.71
CA ILE A 21 -22.25 6.93 -58.37
C ILE A 21 -22.18 5.42 -58.19
N ALA A 22 -20.97 4.87 -58.23
CA ALA A 22 -20.69 3.52 -57.72
C ALA A 22 -20.40 3.61 -56.23
N GLY A 23 -21.36 3.19 -55.43
CA GLY A 23 -21.20 3.12 -53.96
C GLY A 23 -20.25 1.99 -53.55
N ILE A 24 -19.10 2.34 -52.98
CA ILE A 24 -18.24 1.43 -52.22
C ILE A 24 -18.60 1.63 -50.77
N LEU A 25 -19.40 0.70 -50.19
CA LEU A 25 -19.61 0.55 -48.77
C LEU A 25 -18.32 0.02 -48.12
N MET A 26 -17.52 0.92 -47.55
CA MET A 26 -16.40 0.59 -46.72
C MET A 26 -16.93 0.29 -45.31
N ALA A 27 -17.14 -1.01 -45.02
CA ALA A 27 -17.42 -1.47 -43.67
C ALA A 27 -16.17 -1.27 -42.79
N ALA A 28 -16.09 -0.14 -42.12
CA ALA A 28 -15.08 0.08 -41.06
C ALA A 28 -15.41 -0.80 -39.88
N GLY A 29 -14.77 -1.96 -39.81
CA GLY A 29 -14.80 -2.82 -38.65
C GLY A 29 -14.23 -2.06 -37.42
N LEU A 30 -15.08 -1.63 -36.47
CA LEU A 30 -14.66 -1.21 -35.17
C LEU A 30 -14.08 -2.44 -34.43
N THR A 31 -12.80 -2.67 -34.54
CA THR A 31 -12.09 -3.51 -33.58
C THR A 31 -12.06 -2.75 -32.27
N ALA A 32 -13.00 -3.03 -31.36
CA ALA A 32 -12.93 -2.60 -29.98
C ALA A 32 -11.62 -3.17 -29.42
N LEU A 33 -10.63 -2.32 -29.23
CA LEU A 33 -9.46 -2.61 -28.43
C LEU A 33 -9.96 -2.85 -27.00
N ALA A 34 -10.22 -4.12 -26.69
CA ALA A 34 -10.42 -4.53 -25.30
C ALA A 34 -9.12 -4.16 -24.56
N GLY A 35 -9.14 -3.07 -23.85
CA GLY A 35 -8.06 -2.72 -22.92
C GLY A 35 -7.85 -3.89 -21.96
N PRO A 36 -6.64 -4.11 -21.43
CA PRO A 36 -6.38 -5.17 -20.49
C PRO A 36 -7.39 -5.08 -19.34
N ALA A 37 -8.09 -6.18 -19.09
CA ALA A 37 -9.01 -6.28 -17.95
C ALA A 37 -8.20 -5.97 -16.68
N ARG A 38 -8.52 -4.89 -16.00
CA ARG A 38 -7.90 -4.54 -14.73
C ARG A 38 -8.35 -5.57 -13.71
N ALA A 39 -7.42 -6.31 -13.17
CA ALA A 39 -7.67 -7.19 -12.06
C ALA A 39 -7.42 -6.39 -10.76
N ASP A 40 -8.47 -6.12 -10.02
CA ASP A 40 -8.37 -5.57 -8.68
C ASP A 40 -8.35 -6.74 -7.68
N GLY A 41 -7.46 -6.70 -6.71
CA GLY A 41 -7.38 -7.71 -5.66
C GLY A 41 -8.00 -7.20 -4.36
N LYS A 42 -8.62 -8.12 -3.66
CA LYS A 42 -9.10 -7.90 -2.29
C LYS A 42 -8.53 -8.95 -1.36
N LEU A 43 -8.12 -8.50 -0.17
CA LEU A 43 -7.69 -9.36 0.92
C LEU A 43 -8.47 -9.02 2.17
N ASN A 44 -9.00 -10.04 2.86
CA ASN A 44 -9.48 -9.96 4.23
C ASN A 44 -8.65 -10.92 5.09
N ALA A 45 -7.96 -10.39 6.08
CA ALA A 45 -7.13 -11.19 6.98
C ALA A 45 -7.47 -10.92 8.45
N LYS A 46 -7.41 -11.96 9.26
CA LYS A 46 -7.56 -11.88 10.72
C LYS A 46 -6.29 -12.39 11.36
N TYR A 47 -5.88 -11.74 12.44
CA TYR A 47 -4.62 -12.00 13.12
C TYR A 47 -4.81 -12.19 14.62
N VAL A 48 -3.92 -12.97 15.20
CA VAL A 48 -3.70 -13.06 16.64
C VAL A 48 -2.27 -12.58 16.94
N LEU A 49 -2.13 -11.78 18.01
CA LEU A 49 -0.85 -11.38 18.56
C LEU A 49 -0.62 -12.15 19.86
N THR A 50 0.51 -12.83 19.95
CA THR A 50 0.98 -13.50 21.17
C THR A 50 2.37 -12.99 21.56
N VAL A 51 2.72 -13.08 22.85
CA VAL A 51 4.09 -12.90 23.35
C VAL A 51 4.39 -14.03 24.31
N GLY A 52 5.48 -14.76 24.10
CA GLY A 52 5.80 -15.94 24.87
C GLY A 52 4.68 -17.01 24.88
N GLY A 53 3.89 -17.08 23.82
CA GLY A 53 2.75 -18.01 23.71
C GLY A 53 1.45 -17.49 24.33
N VAL A 54 1.45 -16.34 25.00
CA VAL A 54 0.26 -15.74 25.62
C VAL A 54 -0.43 -14.81 24.66
N GLU A 55 -1.73 -14.99 24.41
CA GLU A 55 -2.53 -14.10 23.55
C GLU A 55 -2.69 -12.72 24.19
N LEU A 56 -2.29 -11.68 23.46
CA LEU A 56 -2.39 -10.28 23.88
C LEU A 56 -3.46 -9.51 23.13
N GLY A 57 -3.74 -9.91 21.88
CA GLY A 57 -4.66 -9.16 21.04
C GLY A 57 -5.06 -9.87 19.76
N ARG A 58 -6.10 -9.34 19.15
CA ARG A 58 -6.58 -9.76 17.81
C ARG A 58 -6.80 -8.56 16.94
N GLY A 59 -6.58 -8.73 15.66
CA GLY A 59 -6.81 -7.70 14.67
C GLY A 59 -7.36 -8.25 13.37
N SER A 60 -7.78 -7.33 12.52
CA SER A 60 -8.17 -7.62 11.15
C SER A 60 -7.63 -6.56 10.21
N ILE A 61 -7.34 -6.94 8.98
CA ILE A 61 -6.90 -6.06 7.91
C ILE A 61 -7.72 -6.38 6.67
N THR A 62 -8.19 -5.33 6.00
CA THR A 62 -8.77 -5.39 4.66
C THR A 62 -7.88 -4.59 3.72
N VAL A 63 -7.58 -5.15 2.55
CA VAL A 63 -6.84 -4.49 1.47
C VAL A 63 -7.69 -4.54 0.21
N GLU A 64 -7.79 -3.43 -0.47
CA GLU A 64 -8.27 -3.36 -1.85
C GLU A 64 -7.18 -2.70 -2.68
N ALA A 65 -6.74 -3.36 -3.75
CA ALA A 65 -5.67 -2.87 -4.58
C ALA A 65 -5.89 -3.20 -6.04
N GLY A 66 -5.70 -2.21 -6.89
CA GLY A 66 -5.66 -2.35 -8.35
C GLY A 66 -4.29 -2.00 -8.91
N ASP A 67 -4.24 -1.68 -10.21
CA ASP A 67 -2.97 -1.37 -10.88
C ASP A 67 -2.37 -0.03 -10.45
N GLN A 68 -3.19 0.94 -10.04
CA GLN A 68 -2.77 2.34 -9.82
C GLN A 68 -3.04 2.85 -8.41
N ALA A 69 -3.84 2.16 -7.63
CA ALA A 69 -4.24 2.62 -6.31
C ALA A 69 -4.43 1.46 -5.34
N TYR A 70 -4.30 1.77 -4.06
CA TYR A 70 -4.59 0.84 -2.97
C TYR A 70 -5.26 1.56 -1.81
N GLU A 71 -6.03 0.78 -1.07
CA GLU A 71 -6.60 1.15 0.22
C GLU A 71 -6.39 0.00 1.21
N ILE A 72 -5.94 0.32 2.41
CA ILE A 72 -5.70 -0.62 3.50
C ILE A 72 -6.39 -0.08 4.73
N SER A 73 -7.20 -0.90 5.38
CA SER A 73 -7.82 -0.58 6.66
C SER A 73 -7.64 -1.73 7.63
N GLY A 74 -7.55 -1.40 8.91
CA GLY A 74 -7.36 -2.41 9.93
C GLY A 74 -7.92 -1.99 11.28
N SER A 75 -8.19 -2.98 12.10
CA SER A 75 -8.58 -2.80 13.49
C SER A 75 -7.86 -3.80 14.38
N ALA A 76 -7.61 -3.41 15.62
CA ALA A 76 -7.03 -4.28 16.63
C ALA A 76 -7.66 -4.03 17.98
N ARG A 77 -7.64 -5.04 18.85
CA ARG A 77 -8.09 -4.95 20.24
C ARG A 77 -7.29 -5.88 21.15
N VAL A 78 -7.14 -5.48 22.37
CA VAL A 78 -6.62 -6.36 23.43
C VAL A 78 -7.61 -7.49 23.69
N THR A 79 -7.09 -8.71 23.81
CA THR A 79 -7.86 -9.93 24.12
C THR A 79 -7.07 -10.82 25.09
N GLY A 80 -7.56 -12.03 25.35
CA GLY A 80 -6.89 -12.98 26.23
C GLY A 80 -6.82 -12.49 27.68
N VAL A 81 -5.81 -12.93 28.39
CA VAL A 81 -5.64 -12.65 29.82
C VAL A 81 -5.37 -11.17 30.14
N LEU A 82 -4.80 -10.43 29.18
CA LEU A 82 -4.55 -8.99 29.35
C LEU A 82 -5.83 -8.17 29.45
N ARG A 83 -6.95 -8.64 28.93
CA ARG A 83 -8.23 -7.92 29.01
C ARG A 83 -8.70 -7.69 30.46
N ALA A 84 -8.19 -8.49 31.41
CA ALA A 84 -8.51 -8.30 32.82
C ALA A 84 -7.82 -7.07 33.44
N VAL A 85 -6.72 -6.60 32.84
CA VAL A 85 -5.86 -5.53 33.39
C VAL A 85 -5.64 -4.38 32.42
N SER A 86 -6.02 -4.51 31.15
CA SER A 86 -5.88 -3.48 30.11
C SER A 86 -7.01 -3.55 29.10
N SER A 87 -7.50 -2.39 28.67
CA SER A 87 -8.46 -2.25 27.59
C SER A 87 -7.82 -1.48 26.45
N GLY A 88 -7.51 -2.13 25.35
CA GLY A 88 -6.95 -1.46 24.17
C GLY A 88 -7.73 -1.79 22.92
N LYS A 89 -7.96 -0.79 22.08
CA LYS A 89 -8.54 -0.92 20.74
C LYS A 89 -7.97 0.15 19.83
N GLY A 90 -7.93 -0.13 18.55
CA GLY A 90 -7.49 0.85 17.57
C GLY A 90 -7.97 0.51 16.18
N VAL A 91 -8.05 1.54 15.36
CA VAL A 91 -8.31 1.45 13.92
C VAL A 91 -7.27 2.27 13.18
N ALA A 92 -6.83 1.78 12.04
CA ALA A 92 -5.93 2.52 11.17
C ALA A 92 -6.34 2.32 9.72
N ALA A 93 -6.07 3.32 8.90
CA ALA A 93 -6.32 3.26 7.46
C ALA A 93 -5.21 3.99 6.70
N ALA A 94 -4.89 3.48 5.52
CA ALA A 94 -3.99 4.10 4.57
C ALA A 94 -4.55 3.97 3.16
N ARG A 95 -4.31 4.98 2.34
CA ARG A 95 -4.58 4.92 0.90
C ARG A 95 -3.48 5.61 0.13
N GLY A 96 -3.25 5.14 -1.08
CA GLY A 96 -2.18 5.68 -1.90
C GLY A 96 -2.29 5.25 -3.35
N ALA A 97 -1.25 5.59 -4.10
CA ALA A 97 -1.07 5.16 -5.48
C ALA A 97 -0.06 4.01 -5.55
N ILE A 98 -0.16 3.21 -6.61
CA ILE A 98 0.88 2.30 -7.06
C ILE A 98 1.51 2.95 -8.29
N SER A 99 2.77 3.32 -8.20
CA SER A 99 3.46 4.05 -9.26
C SER A 99 4.96 3.74 -9.23
N GLY A 100 5.56 3.61 -10.43
CA GLY A 100 6.99 3.31 -10.53
C GLY A 100 7.39 2.00 -9.84
N GLY A 101 6.49 1.00 -9.79
CA GLY A 101 6.76 -0.29 -9.15
C GLY A 101 6.82 -0.25 -7.63
N LYS A 102 6.15 0.67 -6.98
CA LYS A 102 6.12 0.83 -5.52
C LYS A 102 4.82 1.46 -5.02
N LEU A 103 4.56 1.28 -3.72
CA LEU A 103 3.49 1.99 -3.01
C LEU A 103 3.90 3.45 -2.78
N VAL A 104 2.99 4.36 -3.04
CA VAL A 104 3.15 5.81 -2.82
C VAL A 104 1.98 6.28 -1.96
N PRO A 105 2.15 6.31 -0.63
CA PRO A 105 1.07 6.72 0.27
C PRO A 105 0.64 8.16 0.03
N LYS A 106 -0.65 8.42 0.23
CA LYS A 106 -1.24 9.77 0.19
C LYS A 106 -1.78 10.20 1.54
N VAL A 107 -2.44 9.28 2.24
CA VAL A 107 -3.04 9.56 3.55
C VAL A 107 -2.90 8.34 4.43
N TYR A 108 -2.55 8.57 5.68
CA TYR A 108 -2.60 7.61 6.78
C TYR A 108 -3.33 8.22 7.96
N ALA A 109 -4.14 7.43 8.64
CA ALA A 109 -4.81 7.80 9.88
C ALA A 109 -4.79 6.63 10.86
N LEU A 110 -4.52 6.95 12.12
CA LEU A 110 -4.59 6.06 13.28
C LEU A 110 -5.48 6.69 14.34
N ASN A 111 -6.35 5.90 14.94
CA ASN A 111 -7.06 6.22 16.15
C ASN A 111 -7.00 5.02 17.08
N ALA A 112 -6.37 5.17 18.21
CA ALA A 112 -6.18 4.11 19.20
C ALA A 112 -6.51 4.63 20.60
N GLU A 113 -6.98 3.74 21.44
CA GLU A 113 -7.26 4.00 22.86
C GLU A 113 -6.77 2.82 23.68
N ALA A 114 -6.03 3.09 24.73
CA ALA A 114 -5.61 2.09 25.71
C ALA A 114 -5.65 2.68 27.11
N ASP A 115 -6.34 2.01 28.03
CA ASP A 115 -6.43 2.38 29.45
C ASP A 115 -6.83 3.86 29.65
N GLY A 116 -7.84 4.32 28.88
CA GLY A 116 -8.36 5.69 28.92
C GLY A 116 -7.45 6.74 28.28
N LYS A 117 -6.36 6.34 27.60
CA LYS A 117 -5.46 7.24 26.87
C LYS A 117 -5.70 7.07 25.38
N ALA A 118 -6.10 8.14 24.73
CA ALA A 118 -6.26 8.20 23.27
C ALA A 118 -4.93 8.55 22.60
N GLU A 119 -4.70 7.96 21.46
CA GLU A 119 -3.59 8.26 20.57
C GLU A 119 -4.12 8.38 19.13
N THR A 120 -3.79 9.50 18.48
CA THR A 120 -4.14 9.71 17.08
C THR A 120 -2.90 10.09 16.27
N ALA A 121 -2.90 9.70 14.99
CA ALA A 121 -1.94 10.17 14.03
C ALA A 121 -2.64 10.38 12.68
N ARG A 122 -2.33 11.47 12.00
CA ARG A 122 -2.74 11.75 10.62
C ARG A 122 -1.53 12.23 9.85
N LEU A 123 -1.27 11.60 8.73
CA LEU A 123 -0.19 11.96 7.84
C LEU A 123 -0.78 12.20 6.45
N ALA A 124 -0.48 13.35 5.86
CA ALA A 124 -0.76 13.63 4.45
C ALA A 124 0.57 13.69 3.67
N MET A 125 0.63 12.94 2.59
CA MET A 125 1.83 12.76 1.77
C MET A 125 1.53 13.07 0.31
N ALA A 126 2.49 13.66 -0.39
CA ALA A 126 2.42 13.88 -1.82
C ALA A 126 3.77 13.60 -2.45
N SER A 127 3.76 12.87 -3.58
CA SER A 127 4.97 12.47 -4.31
C SER A 127 6.03 11.78 -3.43
N GLY A 128 5.56 10.96 -2.46
CA GLY A 128 6.42 10.23 -1.54
C GLY A 128 7.00 11.06 -0.38
N ALA A 129 6.63 12.33 -0.24
CA ALA A 129 7.11 13.21 0.83
C ALA A 129 5.98 13.57 1.80
N LEU A 130 6.29 13.67 3.09
CA LEU A 130 5.38 14.20 4.09
C LEU A 130 5.07 15.67 3.81
N LYS A 131 3.79 16.06 3.85
CA LYS A 131 3.30 17.43 3.68
C LYS A 131 2.70 17.97 4.95
N GLU A 132 1.85 17.18 5.60
CA GLU A 132 1.15 17.57 6.82
C GLU A 132 1.18 16.42 7.82
N MET A 133 1.27 16.75 9.08
CA MET A 133 1.28 15.79 10.18
C MET A 133 0.55 16.36 11.39
N GLU A 134 -0.35 15.54 11.94
CA GLU A 134 -1.01 15.79 13.21
C GLU A 134 -0.89 14.53 14.07
N VAL A 135 -0.35 14.66 15.28
CA VAL A 135 -0.12 13.53 16.19
C VAL A 135 -0.48 13.94 17.62
N GLU A 136 -1.41 13.22 18.23
CA GLU A 136 -1.84 13.42 19.61
C GLU A 136 -1.63 12.14 20.44
N PRO A 137 -1.11 12.24 21.67
CA PRO A 137 -0.47 13.41 22.26
C PRO A 137 0.84 13.78 21.52
N PRO A 138 1.28 15.03 21.55
CA PRO A 138 2.47 15.47 20.87
C PRO A 138 3.72 14.76 21.40
N LEU A 139 4.75 14.69 20.57
CA LEU A 139 5.99 14.06 20.92
C LEU A 139 6.70 14.84 22.04
N LYS A 140 6.85 14.24 23.21
CA LYS A 140 7.49 14.90 24.36
C LYS A 140 8.96 15.21 24.06
N PRO A 141 9.46 16.41 24.36
CA PRO A 141 10.87 16.73 24.24
C PRO A 141 11.76 15.77 25.02
N ALA A 142 12.94 15.47 24.51
CA ALA A 142 13.96 14.68 25.19
C ALA A 142 15.33 15.06 24.62
N ALA A 143 16.31 15.25 25.51
CA ALA A 143 17.64 15.75 25.13
C ALA A 143 18.39 14.83 24.15
N ASP A 144 18.14 13.51 24.25
CA ASP A 144 18.77 12.49 23.40
C ASP A 144 17.90 12.06 22.20
N ARG A 145 16.80 12.78 21.90
CA ARG A 145 15.97 12.44 20.75
C ARG A 145 16.65 12.90 19.46
N VAL A 146 16.79 11.97 18.52
CA VAL A 146 17.26 12.30 17.17
C VAL A 146 16.21 13.17 16.46
N PRO A 147 16.59 14.37 15.97
CA PRO A 147 15.66 15.26 15.28
C PRO A 147 15.04 14.61 14.05
N ILE A 148 13.79 14.96 13.76
CA ILE A 148 13.10 14.56 12.54
C ILE A 148 13.22 15.71 11.54
N GLU A 149 14.16 15.59 10.63
CA GLU A 149 14.39 16.57 9.57
C GLU A 149 13.59 16.24 8.33
N GLN A 150 13.22 17.24 7.53
CA GLN A 150 12.48 17.07 6.30
C GLN A 150 13.21 16.18 5.27
N SER A 151 14.52 16.15 5.29
CA SER A 151 15.38 15.32 4.42
C SER A 151 15.10 13.83 4.57
N VAL A 152 14.80 13.33 5.79
CA VAL A 152 14.53 11.92 6.06
C VAL A 152 13.06 11.54 5.84
N LEU A 153 12.19 12.48 5.53
CA LEU A 153 10.75 12.29 5.29
C LEU A 153 10.42 12.21 3.79
N GLN A 154 11.38 11.77 2.98
CA GLN A 154 11.21 11.54 1.54
C GLN A 154 11.10 10.04 1.26
N ASN A 155 10.23 9.67 0.29
CA ASN A 155 9.98 8.28 -0.12
C ASN A 155 9.59 7.35 1.04
N ILE A 156 8.88 7.89 2.02
CA ILE A 156 8.43 7.16 3.20
C ILE A 156 7.13 6.40 2.94
N LEU A 157 6.93 5.34 3.71
CA LEU A 157 5.66 4.64 3.86
C LEU A 157 5.12 4.89 5.26
N ASP A 158 3.80 4.94 5.39
CA ASP A 158 3.13 4.82 6.67
C ASP A 158 3.14 3.36 7.16
N PRO A 159 2.84 3.08 8.45
CA PRO A 159 2.88 1.73 9.00
C PRO A 159 1.95 0.71 8.33
N MET A 160 0.78 1.16 7.85
CA MET A 160 -0.17 0.27 7.16
C MET A 160 0.36 -0.10 5.78
N SER A 161 0.83 0.88 4.99
CA SER A 161 1.44 0.64 3.69
C SER A 161 2.76 -0.14 3.81
N GLY A 162 3.57 0.15 4.83
CA GLY A 162 4.84 -0.51 5.09
C GLY A 162 4.72 -1.97 5.56
N ALA A 163 3.54 -2.41 5.98
CA ALA A 163 3.26 -3.81 6.30
C ALA A 163 3.15 -4.71 5.04
N PHE A 164 2.99 -4.12 3.87
CA PHE A 164 2.84 -4.82 2.59
C PHE A 164 4.06 -4.59 1.71
N VAL A 165 4.38 -5.61 0.91
CA VAL A 165 5.48 -5.55 -0.06
C VAL A 165 4.92 -5.56 -1.47
N TYR A 166 5.19 -4.55 -2.27
CA TYR A 166 4.88 -4.56 -3.70
C TYR A 166 6.08 -5.14 -4.46
N VAL A 167 5.88 -6.22 -5.22
CA VAL A 167 6.93 -6.86 -6.03
C VAL A 167 6.78 -6.41 -7.48
N PRO A 168 7.63 -5.52 -8.01
CA PRO A 168 7.47 -4.99 -9.35
C PRO A 168 7.79 -6.03 -10.43
N GLY A 169 7.37 -5.74 -11.67
CA GLY A 169 7.60 -6.60 -12.83
C GLY A 169 6.62 -7.76 -12.93
N THR A 170 6.92 -8.71 -13.82
CA THR A 170 6.08 -9.87 -14.16
C THR A 170 6.64 -11.19 -13.61
N GLY A 171 7.80 -11.16 -12.95
CA GLY A 171 8.45 -12.35 -12.38
C GLY A 171 7.68 -12.93 -11.19
N ASP A 172 8.15 -14.09 -10.73
CA ASP A 172 7.57 -14.77 -9.58
C ASP A 172 7.71 -13.92 -8.30
N MET A 173 6.58 -13.64 -7.65
CA MET A 173 6.54 -12.94 -6.37
C MET A 173 7.07 -13.79 -5.22
N LEU A 174 7.00 -15.12 -5.34
CA LEU A 174 7.48 -16.07 -4.33
C LEU A 174 8.98 -16.35 -4.48
N SER A 175 9.75 -15.30 -4.72
CA SER A 175 11.20 -15.36 -4.94
C SER A 175 11.96 -14.42 -3.99
N ALA A 176 13.28 -14.47 -4.02
CA ALA A 176 14.14 -13.58 -3.26
C ALA A 176 13.88 -12.09 -3.53
N ALA A 177 13.31 -11.74 -4.70
CA ALA A 177 12.96 -10.37 -5.06
C ALA A 177 11.94 -9.73 -4.09
N ALA A 178 11.11 -10.52 -3.42
CA ALA A 178 10.19 -10.01 -2.40
C ALA A 178 10.92 -9.42 -1.19
N CYS A 179 12.10 -9.95 -0.83
CA CYS A 179 12.87 -9.54 0.35
C CYS A 179 14.04 -8.58 0.04
N ALA A 180 14.44 -8.41 -1.23
CA ALA A 180 15.61 -7.60 -1.59
C ALA A 180 15.30 -6.09 -1.54
N ARG A 181 14.96 -5.55 -0.36
CA ARG A 181 14.55 -4.15 -0.18
C ARG A 181 14.67 -3.64 1.23
N SER A 182 14.68 -2.32 1.35
CA SER A 182 14.44 -1.60 2.61
C SER A 182 13.10 -0.88 2.53
N ILE A 183 12.33 -0.95 3.62
CA ILE A 183 11.00 -0.33 3.75
C ILE A 183 11.15 0.88 4.68
N PRO A 184 11.10 2.10 4.16
CA PRO A 184 11.27 3.34 4.92
C PRO A 184 9.95 3.74 5.58
N VAL A 185 9.77 3.44 6.86
CA VAL A 185 8.52 3.70 7.59
C VAL A 185 8.60 4.98 8.41
N PHE A 186 7.53 5.77 8.38
CA PHE A 186 7.30 6.88 9.30
C PHE A 186 5.90 6.79 9.91
N ASP A 187 5.81 6.73 11.23
CA ASP A 187 4.56 6.56 11.99
C ASP A 187 4.00 7.87 12.57
N GLY A 188 4.62 9.00 12.25
CA GLY A 188 4.31 10.31 12.84
C GLY A 188 5.20 10.66 14.03
N ARG A 189 5.97 9.71 14.57
CA ARG A 189 6.83 9.88 15.75
C ARG A 189 8.25 9.42 15.53
N GLN A 190 8.42 8.37 14.74
CA GLN A 190 9.71 7.76 14.43
C GLN A 190 9.81 7.43 12.95
N ARG A 191 10.98 7.68 12.41
CA ARG A 191 11.42 7.27 11.09
C ARG A 191 12.40 6.11 11.26
N TYR A 192 12.10 4.97 10.65
CA TYR A 192 12.95 3.79 10.69
C TYR A 192 12.88 3.03 9.36
N ASP A 193 13.93 2.29 9.08
CA ASP A 193 13.99 1.38 7.95
C ASP A 193 13.83 -0.06 8.43
N LEU A 194 13.10 -0.86 7.66
CA LEU A 194 13.05 -2.30 7.79
C LEU A 194 13.78 -2.90 6.59
N ALA A 195 15.03 -3.30 6.79
CA ALA A 195 15.82 -3.94 5.75
C ALA A 195 15.50 -5.43 5.71
N LEU A 196 14.96 -5.90 4.58
CA LEU A 196 14.57 -7.29 4.36
C LEU A 196 15.65 -8.04 3.59
N THR A 197 15.88 -9.29 3.97
CA THR A 197 16.77 -10.22 3.27
C THR A 197 16.11 -11.60 3.17
N TYR A 198 16.15 -12.21 1.99
CA TYR A 198 15.57 -13.51 1.75
C TYR A 198 16.24 -14.60 2.60
N GLN A 199 15.45 -15.46 3.17
CA GLN A 199 15.89 -16.65 3.89
C GLN A 199 15.52 -17.94 3.15
N ARG A 200 14.23 -18.14 2.90
CA ARG A 200 13.68 -19.35 2.27
C ARG A 200 12.26 -19.15 1.80
N THR A 201 11.73 -20.13 1.11
CA THR A 201 10.30 -20.30 0.85
C THR A 201 9.79 -21.46 1.70
N GLU A 202 8.58 -21.33 2.24
CA GLU A 202 7.98 -22.27 3.17
C GLU A 202 6.49 -22.47 2.82
N THR A 203 5.99 -23.70 2.91
CA THR A 203 4.57 -23.98 2.73
C THR A 203 3.83 -23.63 4.01
N VAL A 204 2.78 -22.82 3.88
CA VAL A 204 1.93 -22.38 5.00
C VAL A 204 0.46 -22.67 4.71
N LYS A 205 -0.33 -22.81 5.77
CA LYS A 205 -1.76 -23.07 5.67
C LYS A 205 -2.52 -22.40 6.81
N VAL A 206 -3.61 -21.75 6.45
CA VAL A 206 -4.60 -21.16 7.37
C VAL A 206 -5.97 -21.17 6.69
N ALA A 207 -7.04 -20.85 7.41
CA ALA A 207 -8.35 -20.65 6.78
C ALA A 207 -8.28 -19.62 5.65
N GLY A 208 -8.70 -19.99 4.44
CA GLY A 208 -8.69 -19.13 3.26
C GLY A 208 -7.38 -19.10 2.47
N TYR A 209 -6.27 -19.66 3.00
CA TYR A 209 -5.00 -19.73 2.27
C TYR A 209 -4.24 -21.03 2.53
N ALA A 210 -3.81 -21.69 1.46
CA ALA A 210 -2.85 -22.78 1.50
C ALA A 210 -1.89 -22.64 0.32
N GLY A 211 -0.60 -22.44 0.58
CA GLY A 211 0.39 -22.19 -0.48
C GLY A 211 1.75 -21.84 0.09
N SER A 212 2.62 -21.30 -0.77
CA SER A 212 3.97 -20.90 -0.39
C SER A 212 3.99 -19.50 0.21
N ALA A 213 4.85 -19.29 1.19
CA ALA A 213 5.23 -17.99 1.74
C ALA A 213 6.72 -17.76 1.54
N VAL A 214 7.10 -16.54 1.20
CA VAL A 214 8.50 -16.10 1.23
C VAL A 214 8.84 -15.64 2.62
N VAL A 215 9.90 -16.19 3.20
CA VAL A 215 10.40 -15.81 4.52
C VAL A 215 11.58 -14.85 4.36
N CYS A 216 11.43 -13.64 4.90
CA CYS A 216 12.50 -12.66 4.97
C CYS A 216 12.96 -12.47 6.41
N SER A 217 14.27 -12.38 6.66
CA SER A 217 14.80 -11.75 7.86
C SER A 217 14.62 -10.23 7.76
N VAL A 218 14.43 -9.59 8.89
CA VAL A 218 14.21 -8.13 8.97
C VAL A 218 15.23 -7.53 9.93
N ARG A 219 15.81 -6.39 9.55
CA ARG A 219 16.66 -5.57 10.43
C ARG A 219 16.00 -4.23 10.64
N TYR A 220 15.78 -3.89 11.91
CA TYR A 220 15.28 -2.57 12.30
C TYR A 220 16.42 -1.58 12.36
N GLN A 221 16.29 -0.48 11.66
CA GLN A 221 17.28 0.60 11.59
C GLN A 221 16.59 1.93 11.94
N PRO A 222 16.74 2.43 13.17
CA PRO A 222 16.16 3.70 13.57
C PRO A 222 16.89 4.86 12.86
N VAL A 223 16.13 5.80 12.29
CA VAL A 223 16.68 6.94 11.53
C VAL A 223 16.48 8.24 12.30
N ALA A 224 15.25 8.56 12.72
CA ALA A 224 14.92 9.79 13.42
C ALA A 224 13.74 9.63 14.39
N GLY A 225 13.56 10.56 15.31
CA GLY A 225 12.47 10.55 16.29
C GLY A 225 12.68 9.61 17.47
N HIS A 226 13.57 8.64 17.35
CA HIS A 226 13.92 7.70 18.42
C HIS A 226 14.88 8.32 19.47
N ARG A 227 15.01 7.63 20.58
CA ARG A 227 15.94 7.98 21.65
C ARG A 227 17.01 6.90 21.77
N PRO A 228 18.26 7.15 21.33
CA PRO A 228 19.33 6.14 21.32
C PRO A 228 19.68 5.58 22.69
N SER A 229 19.47 6.37 23.75
CA SER A 229 19.72 5.91 25.14
C SER A 229 18.71 4.86 25.62
N ARG A 230 17.52 4.76 24.98
CA ARG A 230 16.48 3.81 25.39
C ARG A 230 16.92 2.37 25.15
N TYR A 231 16.82 1.56 26.18
CA TYR A 231 17.18 0.14 26.10
C TYR A 231 16.40 -0.61 24.99
N THR A 232 15.10 -0.31 24.85
CA THR A 232 14.26 -0.90 23.79
C THR A 232 14.74 -0.58 22.38
N VAL A 233 15.26 0.64 22.16
CA VAL A 233 15.83 1.05 20.86
C VAL A 233 17.12 0.28 20.58
N LYS A 234 18.03 0.22 21.56
CA LYS A 234 19.29 -0.55 21.46
C LYS A 234 19.00 -2.02 21.17
N TYR A 235 18.11 -2.64 21.97
CA TYR A 235 17.71 -4.03 21.79
C TYR A 235 17.19 -4.29 20.37
N MET A 236 16.24 -3.47 19.89
CA MET A 236 15.67 -3.66 18.54
C MET A 236 16.69 -3.42 17.44
N THR A 237 17.64 -2.48 17.59
CA THR A 237 18.70 -2.24 16.62
C THR A 237 19.66 -3.43 16.50
N GLU A 238 19.95 -4.10 17.63
CA GLU A 238 20.83 -5.27 17.68
C GLU A 238 20.12 -6.59 17.37
N ASN A 239 18.77 -6.58 17.41
CA ASN A 239 17.94 -7.77 17.25
C ASN A 239 18.12 -8.38 15.83
N LYS A 240 18.56 -9.64 15.77
CA LYS A 240 18.73 -10.41 14.54
C LYS A 240 17.59 -11.38 14.30
N ASP A 241 16.73 -11.56 15.30
CA ASP A 241 15.65 -12.55 15.29
C ASP A 241 14.30 -11.89 15.02
N ILE A 242 14.23 -11.20 13.87
CA ILE A 242 13.01 -10.65 13.30
C ILE A 242 12.80 -11.30 11.94
N SER A 243 11.62 -11.86 11.72
CA SER A 243 11.28 -12.49 10.45
C SER A 243 9.85 -12.17 10.05
N VAL A 244 9.60 -12.09 8.74
CA VAL A 244 8.27 -11.94 8.15
C VAL A 244 8.04 -13.01 7.09
N TRP A 245 6.87 -13.63 7.13
CA TRP A 245 6.36 -14.54 6.10
C TRP A 245 5.40 -13.75 5.22
N LEU A 246 5.69 -13.67 3.95
CA LEU A 246 4.91 -12.91 2.97
C LEU A 246 4.21 -13.86 2.01
N VAL A 247 2.92 -13.64 1.79
CA VAL A 247 2.09 -14.39 0.86
C VAL A 247 1.46 -13.47 -0.18
N PRO A 248 1.22 -13.92 -1.42
CA PRO A 248 0.66 -13.08 -2.46
C PRO A 248 -0.81 -12.73 -2.21
N VAL A 249 -1.19 -11.50 -2.55
CA VAL A 249 -2.60 -11.06 -2.62
C VAL A 249 -3.09 -11.29 -4.05
N ALA A 250 -4.14 -12.09 -4.20
CA ALA A 250 -4.69 -12.49 -5.49
C ALA A 250 -5.02 -11.29 -6.38
N GLY A 251 -4.71 -11.38 -7.68
CA GLY A 251 -4.97 -10.34 -8.67
C GLY A 251 -4.06 -9.10 -8.56
N THR A 252 -3.05 -9.11 -7.69
CA THR A 252 -2.16 -7.97 -7.48
C THR A 252 -0.69 -8.36 -7.49
N ARG A 253 0.18 -7.36 -7.35
CA ARG A 253 1.62 -7.54 -7.10
C ARG A 253 1.98 -7.27 -5.64
N LEU A 254 0.98 -7.25 -4.74
CA LEU A 254 1.18 -7.10 -3.30
C LEU A 254 1.42 -8.44 -2.63
N MET A 255 2.31 -8.42 -1.64
CA MET A 255 2.52 -9.50 -0.68
C MET A 255 2.03 -9.03 0.69
N ALA A 256 1.21 -9.83 1.34
CA ALA A 256 0.67 -9.58 2.67
C ALA A 256 1.46 -10.34 3.75
N PRO A 257 1.59 -9.83 4.97
CA PRO A 257 2.17 -10.58 6.06
C PRO A 257 1.25 -11.73 6.48
N PHE A 258 1.73 -12.95 6.36
CA PHE A 258 1.11 -14.15 6.92
C PHE A 258 1.48 -14.31 8.39
N ARG A 259 2.76 -14.05 8.71
CA ARG A 259 3.32 -14.13 10.06
C ARG A 259 4.44 -13.10 10.21
N VAL A 260 4.51 -12.48 11.39
CA VAL A 260 5.65 -11.66 11.81
C VAL A 260 6.13 -12.18 13.15
N SER A 261 7.42 -12.48 13.25
CA SER A 261 8.06 -12.97 14.48
C SER A 261 9.14 -11.99 14.91
N VAL A 262 9.11 -11.57 16.16
CA VAL A 262 10.08 -10.64 16.75
C VAL A 262 10.52 -11.20 18.10
N ALA A 263 11.81 -11.49 18.25
CA ALA A 263 12.34 -11.80 19.57
C ALA A 263 12.22 -10.54 20.46
N THR A 264 11.69 -10.70 21.65
CA THR A 264 11.59 -9.65 22.66
C THR A 264 12.23 -10.10 23.98
N MET A 265 12.43 -9.17 24.89
CA MET A 265 13.02 -9.48 26.21
C MET A 265 12.16 -10.41 27.07
N ILE A 266 10.89 -10.54 26.77
CA ILE A 266 9.92 -11.34 27.55
C ILE A 266 9.36 -12.53 26.75
N GLY A 267 10.04 -12.90 25.66
CA GLY A 267 9.66 -13.99 24.78
C GLY A 267 9.41 -13.51 23.35
N THR A 268 9.11 -14.43 22.44
CA THR A 268 8.83 -14.09 21.05
C THR A 268 7.45 -13.46 20.92
N ALA A 269 7.41 -12.24 20.36
CA ALA A 269 6.17 -11.63 19.87
C ALA A 269 5.87 -12.22 18.49
N LEU A 270 4.68 -12.78 18.33
CA LEU A 270 4.22 -13.42 17.13
C LEU A 270 2.87 -12.84 16.71
N LEU A 271 2.84 -12.17 15.56
CA LEU A 271 1.61 -11.81 14.86
C LEU A 271 1.38 -12.87 13.79
N GLU A 272 0.27 -13.59 13.85
CA GLU A 272 -0.01 -14.69 12.94
C GLU A 272 -1.42 -14.61 12.38
N ALA A 273 -1.56 -14.84 11.06
CA ALA A 273 -2.86 -14.91 10.42
C ALA A 273 -3.64 -16.14 10.94
N THR A 274 -4.88 -15.93 11.33
CA THR A 274 -5.86 -16.99 11.67
C THR A 274 -6.86 -17.23 10.53
N SER A 275 -6.97 -16.27 9.60
CA SER A 275 -7.71 -16.36 8.35
C SER A 275 -7.09 -15.39 7.34
N LEU A 276 -7.00 -15.80 6.07
CA LEU A 276 -6.46 -14.99 4.99
C LEU A 276 -7.21 -15.33 3.71
N GLU A 277 -8.23 -14.54 3.39
CA GLU A 277 -9.08 -14.71 2.24
C GLU A 277 -8.74 -13.68 1.18
N SER A 278 -8.25 -14.10 0.04
CA SER A 278 -7.87 -13.22 -1.06
C SER A 278 -8.59 -13.61 -2.33
N GLU A 279 -9.16 -12.61 -3.01
CA GLU A 279 -9.92 -12.78 -4.25
C GLU A 279 -9.55 -11.76 -5.31
N VAL A 280 -9.69 -12.14 -6.56
CA VAL A 280 -9.60 -11.25 -7.71
C VAL A 280 -10.98 -10.66 -7.95
N LYS A 281 -11.13 -9.34 -7.89
CA LYS A 281 -12.34 -8.64 -8.30
C LYS A 281 -12.23 -8.34 -9.81
N ALA A 282 -13.22 -8.75 -10.58
CA ALA A 282 -13.37 -8.25 -11.96
C ALA A 282 -13.70 -6.76 -11.89
N SER A 283 -12.84 -5.93 -12.51
CA SER A 283 -13.12 -4.49 -12.63
C SER A 283 -14.35 -4.29 -13.51
N THR A 284 -15.47 -3.91 -12.92
CA THR A 284 -16.64 -3.45 -13.65
C THR A 284 -16.33 -2.04 -14.15
N VAL A 285 -15.71 -1.93 -15.33
CA VAL A 285 -15.70 -0.66 -16.07
C VAL A 285 -17.15 -0.43 -16.53
N PRO A 286 -17.83 0.65 -16.12
CA PRO A 286 -19.11 0.98 -16.72
C PRO A 286 -18.85 1.27 -18.19
N VAL A 287 -19.41 0.43 -19.07
CA VAL A 287 -19.48 0.72 -20.51
C VAL A 287 -20.41 1.92 -20.62
N ASN A 288 -19.85 3.12 -20.77
CA ASN A 288 -20.63 4.28 -21.17
C ASN A 288 -21.17 4.00 -22.55
N ALA A 289 -22.46 3.64 -22.64
CA ALA A 289 -23.18 3.60 -23.90
C ALA A 289 -23.16 5.02 -24.50
N PRO A 290 -22.79 5.17 -25.75
CA PRO A 290 -22.88 6.47 -26.43
C PRO A 290 -24.34 6.87 -26.53
N ARG A 291 -24.67 8.10 -26.14
CA ARG A 291 -25.96 8.75 -26.42
C ARG A 291 -26.05 9.14 -27.91
#